data_8be4655f9d0da8975bf03b5b916f180d
#
_entry.id   8be4655f9d0da8975bf03b5b916f180d
#
_cell.length_a   1.000
_cell.length_b   1.000
_cell.length_c   1.000
_cell.angle_alpha   90.00
_cell.angle_beta   90.00
_cell.angle_gamma   90.00
#
_symmetry.space_group_name_H-M   'P 1'
#
loop_
_entity.id
_entity.type
_entity.pdbx_description
1 polymer ?
#
loop_
_entity_poly.entity_id
_entity_poly.type
_entity_poly.pdbx_seq_one_letter_code
_entity_poly.pdbx_strand_id
1 'polypeptide(L)'
;MDYNDTDDRTGGILRHDDNPSTGDKVGEAVGGVSGVVTGAAIGSAGGPLGTIIGGIAGAVGGWWAGRTVSEAASRFTDHDDNNYRQVYDARSDRLADRTYDDVRPAYQLGHLASENPDYNGKNFETIETDLQLGWSNDLRARHGDWAAVRPYAEEAYTSRTSVSSREALNRMENSSENLADRASDTTRNVTNRIIDAADNVKDRIDGNPASKPGPDATDKRF
;
A
#
# COMPACT_ATOMS: atom_id res chain seq x y z
N MET A 1 45.34 -2.66 -46.63
CA MET A 1 44.42 -1.56 -46.80
C MET A 1 43.07 -2.21 -47.03
N ASP A 2 42.25 -2.40 -46.00
CA ASP A 2 41.30 -1.43 -45.55
C ASP A 2 40.76 -1.81 -44.20
N TYR A 3 40.46 -0.84 -43.47
CA TYR A 3 39.97 -0.70 -42.15
C TYR A 3 38.66 -1.43 -41.91
N ASN A 4 38.62 -2.18 -40.84
CA ASN A 4 37.41 -2.74 -40.25
C ASN A 4 37.01 -1.92 -39.06
N ASP A 5 35.92 -1.18 -39.22
CA ASP A 5 35.31 -0.40 -38.18
C ASP A 5 34.26 -1.29 -37.49
N THR A 6 34.58 -1.72 -36.29
CA THR A 6 33.67 -2.45 -35.41
C THR A 6 32.93 -1.45 -34.51
N ASP A 7 31.73 -1.09 -34.92
CA ASP A 7 30.83 -0.28 -34.08
C ASP A 7 30.08 -1.18 -33.11
N ASP A 8 30.60 -1.20 -31.90
CA ASP A 8 30.01 -1.86 -30.72
C ASP A 8 28.90 -0.95 -30.14
N ARG A 9 27.67 -1.29 -30.41
CA ARG A 9 26.49 -0.67 -29.79
C ARG A 9 25.60 -1.72 -29.12
N THR A 10 26.07 -2.26 -28.02
CA THR A 10 25.23 -2.98 -27.07
C THR A 10 24.50 -1.99 -26.17
N GLY A 11 23.43 -1.41 -26.68
CA GLY A 11 22.43 -0.69 -25.91
C GLY A 11 21.12 -1.46 -25.88
N GLY A 12 21.10 -2.60 -25.19
CA GLY A 12 19.88 -3.37 -24.99
C GLY A 12 18.98 -2.67 -23.97
N ILE A 13 18.11 -1.78 -24.45
CA ILE A 13 16.98 -1.28 -23.68
C ILE A 13 16.01 -2.45 -23.60
N LEU A 14 15.84 -2.99 -22.39
CA LEU A 14 14.76 -3.93 -22.09
C LEU A 14 13.43 -3.21 -22.29
N ARG A 15 12.84 -3.40 -23.47
CA ARG A 15 11.43 -3.04 -23.69
C ARG A 15 10.60 -4.03 -22.89
N HIS A 16 9.90 -3.51 -21.93
CA HIS A 16 8.83 -4.24 -21.25
C HIS A 16 7.71 -4.46 -22.29
N ASP A 17 7.49 -5.71 -22.67
CA ASP A 17 6.40 -6.10 -23.55
C ASP A 17 5.15 -6.32 -22.69
N ASP A 18 4.15 -5.48 -22.87
CA ASP A 18 2.87 -5.50 -22.13
C ASP A 18 1.93 -6.65 -22.56
N ASN A 19 2.42 -7.64 -23.31
CA ASN A 19 1.61 -8.77 -23.76
C ASN A 19 2.22 -10.10 -23.29
N PRO A 20 1.73 -10.68 -22.15
CA PRO A 20 2.28 -11.91 -21.62
C PRO A 20 2.03 -13.09 -22.58
N SER A 21 3.10 -13.59 -23.18
CA SER A 21 3.07 -14.80 -24.01
C SER A 21 2.86 -16.04 -23.16
N THR A 22 2.42 -17.13 -23.77
CA THR A 22 2.29 -18.43 -23.10
C THR A 22 3.60 -18.92 -22.50
N GLY A 23 4.73 -18.48 -23.05
CA GLY A 23 6.08 -18.76 -22.52
C GLY A 23 6.36 -18.02 -21.22
N ASP A 24 5.85 -16.80 -21.04
CA ASP A 24 6.01 -16.02 -19.82
C ASP A 24 5.28 -16.68 -18.65
N LYS A 25 4.09 -17.22 -18.88
CA LYS A 25 3.31 -17.94 -17.84
C LYS A 25 3.96 -19.24 -17.39
N VAL A 26 4.65 -19.94 -18.29
CA VAL A 26 5.41 -21.16 -17.94
C VAL A 26 6.72 -20.80 -17.24
N GLY A 27 7.37 -19.72 -17.65
CA GLY A 27 8.55 -19.17 -17.00
C GLY A 27 8.26 -18.67 -15.58
N GLU A 28 7.12 -18.06 -15.38
CA GLU A 28 6.64 -17.58 -14.08
C GLU A 28 6.37 -18.75 -13.11
N ALA A 29 5.73 -19.82 -13.57
CA ALA A 29 5.47 -21.01 -12.74
C ALA A 29 6.74 -21.77 -12.38
N VAL A 30 7.70 -21.89 -13.29
CA VAL A 30 9.00 -22.56 -13.04
C VAL A 30 9.97 -21.62 -12.31
N GLY A 31 9.93 -20.32 -12.61
CA GLY A 31 10.72 -19.29 -11.95
C GLY A 31 10.34 -19.11 -10.48
N GLY A 32 9.05 -19.27 -10.15
CA GLY A 32 8.53 -19.09 -8.79
C GLY A 32 9.24 -19.97 -7.77
N VAL A 33 9.29 -21.27 -7.98
CA VAL A 33 9.92 -22.20 -7.01
C VAL A 33 11.44 -22.03 -6.93
N SER A 34 12.12 -21.87 -8.06
CA SER A 34 13.56 -21.61 -8.07
C SER A 34 13.89 -20.22 -7.53
N GLY A 35 13.06 -19.22 -7.79
CA GLY A 35 13.16 -17.87 -7.27
C GLY A 35 13.03 -17.81 -5.75
N VAL A 36 12.10 -18.58 -5.16
CA VAL A 36 11.94 -18.66 -3.70
C VAL A 36 13.20 -19.16 -3.02
N VAL A 37 13.78 -20.26 -3.51
CA VAL A 37 15.00 -20.84 -2.93
C VAL A 37 16.16 -19.87 -3.04
N THR A 38 16.33 -19.24 -4.19
CA THR A 38 17.41 -18.27 -4.40
C THR A 38 17.17 -16.98 -3.59
N GLY A 39 15.95 -16.46 -3.61
CA GLY A 39 15.59 -15.23 -2.89
C GLY A 39 15.70 -15.42 -1.38
N ALA A 40 15.21 -16.52 -0.84
CA ALA A 40 15.32 -16.82 0.58
C ALA A 40 16.77 -17.03 1.04
N ALA A 41 17.60 -17.67 0.22
CA ALA A 41 19.02 -17.86 0.50
C ALA A 41 19.78 -16.53 0.55
N ILE A 42 19.51 -15.63 -0.39
CA ILE A 42 20.08 -14.27 -0.38
C ILE A 42 19.53 -13.46 0.79
N GLY A 43 18.22 -13.56 1.05
CA GLY A 43 17.54 -12.84 2.14
C GLY A 43 17.98 -13.30 3.53
N SER A 44 18.46 -14.53 3.69
CA SER A 44 18.87 -15.09 5.00
C SER A 44 19.99 -14.30 5.69
N ALA A 45 20.81 -13.58 4.93
CA ALA A 45 21.80 -12.65 5.49
C ALA A 45 21.17 -11.49 6.28
N GLY A 46 19.90 -11.15 6.01
CA GLY A 46 19.10 -10.16 6.73
C GLY A 46 18.25 -10.74 7.86
N GLY A 47 18.54 -11.99 8.30
CA GLY A 47 17.78 -12.66 9.35
C GLY A 47 16.39 -13.14 8.88
N PRO A 48 15.46 -13.46 9.82
CA PRO A 48 14.13 -13.96 9.49
C PRO A 48 13.35 -13.05 8.54
N LEU A 49 13.42 -11.74 8.75
CA LEU A 49 12.75 -10.76 7.91
C LEU A 49 13.30 -10.78 6.46
N GLY A 50 14.62 -10.82 6.32
CA GLY A 50 15.24 -10.93 5.00
C GLY A 50 14.87 -12.23 4.27
N THR A 51 14.74 -13.33 4.99
CA THR A 51 14.30 -14.62 4.43
C THR A 51 12.84 -14.53 3.96
N ILE A 52 11.96 -13.88 4.73
CA ILE A 52 10.55 -13.63 4.37
C ILE A 52 10.46 -12.83 3.07
N ILE A 53 11.16 -11.70 3.02
CA ILE A 53 11.14 -10.79 1.86
C ILE A 53 11.71 -11.49 0.62
N GLY A 54 12.86 -12.16 0.79
CA GLY A 54 13.47 -12.91 -0.29
C GLY A 54 12.59 -14.05 -0.78
N GLY A 55 11.88 -14.72 0.12
CA GLY A 55 10.91 -15.77 -0.21
C GLY A 55 9.72 -15.23 -1.01
N ILE A 56 9.09 -14.16 -0.56
CA ILE A 56 7.95 -13.54 -1.28
C ILE A 56 8.41 -13.00 -2.64
N ALA A 57 9.48 -12.23 -2.68
CA ALA A 57 10.00 -11.67 -3.93
C ALA A 57 10.42 -12.76 -4.92
N GLY A 58 10.98 -13.86 -4.41
CA GLY A 58 11.38 -15.00 -5.25
C GLY A 58 10.22 -15.86 -5.72
N ALA A 59 9.11 -15.93 -4.96
CA ALA A 59 7.96 -16.75 -5.31
C ALA A 59 7.03 -16.06 -6.33
N VAL A 60 6.76 -14.79 -6.09
CA VAL A 60 5.69 -14.05 -6.77
C VAL A 60 6.25 -12.95 -7.66
N GLY A 61 7.54 -12.59 -7.48
CA GLY A 61 8.11 -11.40 -8.10
C GLY A 61 7.39 -10.14 -7.59
N GLY A 62 6.83 -9.37 -8.50
CA GLY A 62 5.94 -8.27 -8.17
C GLY A 62 6.61 -7.16 -7.39
N TRP A 63 5.83 -6.51 -6.55
CA TRP A 63 6.21 -5.28 -5.84
C TRP A 63 7.42 -5.43 -4.89
N TRP A 64 7.63 -6.61 -4.30
CA TRP A 64 8.77 -6.87 -3.43
C TRP A 64 10.06 -7.18 -4.18
N ALA A 65 9.98 -7.49 -5.48
CA ALA A 65 11.16 -7.77 -6.28
C ALA A 65 12.03 -6.50 -6.40
N GLY A 66 13.30 -6.62 -6.03
CA GLY A 66 14.27 -5.52 -6.08
C GLY A 66 14.24 -4.56 -4.88
N ARG A 67 13.33 -4.76 -3.91
CA ARG A 67 13.32 -3.96 -2.67
C ARG A 67 14.34 -4.49 -1.66
N THR A 68 14.92 -3.58 -0.91
CA THR A 68 15.91 -3.95 0.11
C THR A 68 15.25 -4.47 1.38
N VAL A 69 15.95 -5.35 2.10
CA VAL A 69 15.53 -5.81 3.42
C VAL A 69 15.32 -4.66 4.39
N SER A 70 16.13 -3.60 4.28
CA SER A 70 16.00 -2.41 5.12
C SER A 70 14.72 -1.63 4.84
N GLU A 71 14.28 -1.55 3.60
CA GLU A 71 13.00 -0.91 3.25
C GLU A 71 11.82 -1.68 3.86
N ALA A 72 11.82 -3.00 3.72
CA ALA A 72 10.77 -3.82 4.32
C ALA A 72 10.85 -3.81 5.85
N ALA A 73 12.03 -3.79 6.45
CA ALA A 73 12.20 -3.66 7.89
C ALA A 73 11.63 -2.34 8.43
N SER A 74 11.75 -1.25 7.66
CA SER A 74 11.18 0.05 8.06
C SER A 74 9.65 0.07 8.06
N ARG A 75 9.00 -0.86 7.37
CA ARG A 75 7.54 -1.00 7.32
C ARG A 75 6.97 -1.82 8.47
N PHE A 76 7.79 -2.63 9.13
CA PHE A 76 7.43 -3.36 10.32
C PHE A 76 8.13 -2.72 11.53
N THR A 77 7.41 -1.84 12.20
CA THR A 77 7.94 -1.01 13.29
C THR A 77 7.89 -1.74 14.64
N ASP A 78 8.62 -1.21 15.64
CA ASP A 78 8.53 -1.70 17.03
C ASP A 78 7.11 -1.56 17.58
N HIS A 79 6.34 -0.59 17.12
CA HIS A 79 4.94 -0.44 17.50
C HIS A 79 4.09 -1.60 16.96
N ASP A 80 4.29 -1.99 15.70
CA ASP A 80 3.60 -3.13 15.10
C ASP A 80 3.97 -4.42 15.83
N ASP A 81 5.25 -4.62 16.12
CA ASP A 81 5.77 -5.78 16.85
C ASP A 81 5.14 -5.92 18.24
N ASN A 82 5.10 -4.82 19.00
CA ASN A 82 4.48 -4.79 20.31
C ASN A 82 2.97 -5.05 20.24
N ASN A 83 2.28 -4.55 19.24
CA ASN A 83 0.85 -4.80 19.04
C ASN A 83 0.59 -6.28 18.76
N TYR A 84 1.34 -6.90 17.83
CA TYR A 84 1.19 -8.33 17.55
C TYR A 84 1.56 -9.20 18.75
N ARG A 85 2.54 -8.82 19.56
CA ARG A 85 2.86 -9.52 20.81
C ARG A 85 1.68 -9.49 21.77
N GLN A 86 1.03 -8.36 21.96
CA GLN A 86 -0.16 -8.25 22.81
C GLN A 86 -1.32 -9.10 22.28
N VAL A 87 -1.54 -9.08 20.97
CA VAL A 87 -2.56 -9.90 20.31
C VAL A 87 -2.26 -11.39 20.53
N TYR A 88 -1.03 -11.82 20.32
CA TYR A 88 -0.58 -13.19 20.55
C TYR A 88 -0.80 -13.61 22.01
N ASP A 89 -0.40 -12.77 22.97
CA ASP A 89 -0.52 -13.08 24.39
C ASP A 89 -1.99 -13.20 24.85
N ALA A 90 -2.90 -12.46 24.21
CA ALA A 90 -4.33 -12.51 24.47
C ALA A 90 -5.04 -13.72 23.82
N ARG A 91 -4.42 -14.41 22.86
CA ARG A 91 -5.04 -15.56 22.19
C ARG A 91 -5.21 -16.76 23.12
N SER A 92 -6.38 -17.35 23.09
CA SER A 92 -6.68 -18.60 23.80
C SER A 92 -6.25 -19.86 23.03
N ASP A 93 -6.08 -19.73 21.69
CA ASP A 93 -5.76 -20.81 20.75
C ASP A 93 -4.28 -20.82 20.33
N ARG A 94 -3.42 -20.10 21.07
CA ARG A 94 -1.98 -20.11 20.82
C ARG A 94 -1.38 -21.50 21.01
N LEU A 95 -0.38 -21.81 20.23
CA LEU A 95 0.38 -23.06 20.37
C LEU A 95 1.07 -23.07 21.75
N ALA A 96 0.78 -24.12 22.55
CA ALA A 96 1.21 -24.20 23.96
C ALA A 96 2.73 -24.24 24.16
N ASP A 97 3.46 -24.74 23.15
CA ASP A 97 4.91 -24.91 23.13
C ASP A 97 5.65 -23.83 22.36
N ARG A 98 4.96 -22.73 21.99
CA ARG A 98 5.51 -21.64 21.19
C ARG A 98 5.43 -20.32 21.94
N THR A 99 6.46 -19.52 21.73
CA THR A 99 6.51 -18.13 22.17
C THR A 99 6.10 -17.20 21.02
N TYR A 100 5.87 -15.93 21.34
CA TYR A 100 5.68 -14.92 20.28
C TYR A 100 6.86 -14.89 19.29
N ASP A 101 8.09 -15.01 19.79
CA ASP A 101 9.29 -14.93 18.93
C ASP A 101 9.38 -16.10 17.94
N ASP A 102 8.78 -17.25 18.27
CA ASP A 102 8.69 -18.39 17.35
C ASP A 102 7.69 -18.12 16.20
N VAL A 103 6.63 -17.38 16.43
CA VAL A 103 5.58 -17.10 15.43
C VAL A 103 5.68 -15.70 14.82
N ARG A 104 6.53 -14.85 15.38
CA ARG A 104 6.78 -13.48 14.90
C ARG A 104 7.03 -13.38 13.39
N PRO A 105 7.80 -14.27 12.76
CA PRO A 105 8.00 -14.23 11.30
C PRO A 105 6.70 -14.40 10.50
N ALA A 106 5.71 -15.11 11.02
CA ALA A 106 4.41 -15.25 10.36
C ALA A 106 3.60 -13.95 10.44
N TYR A 107 3.61 -13.26 11.59
CA TYR A 107 3.04 -11.92 11.72
C TYR A 107 3.72 -10.93 10.77
N GLN A 108 5.04 -10.95 10.67
CA GLN A 108 5.80 -10.13 9.73
C GLN A 108 5.40 -10.41 8.28
N LEU A 109 5.25 -11.68 7.92
CA LEU A 109 4.83 -12.09 6.57
C LEU A 109 3.45 -11.52 6.22
N GLY A 110 2.46 -11.70 7.09
CA GLY A 110 1.11 -11.18 6.89
C GLY A 110 1.07 -9.65 6.84
N HIS A 111 1.80 -8.98 7.73
CA HIS A 111 1.93 -7.53 7.76
C HIS A 111 2.50 -7.00 6.43
N LEU A 112 3.64 -7.53 5.99
CA LEU A 112 4.27 -7.09 4.74
C LEU A 112 3.41 -7.42 3.51
N ALA A 113 2.68 -8.54 3.54
CA ALA A 113 1.72 -8.87 2.48
C ALA A 113 0.59 -7.84 2.39
N SER A 114 0.09 -7.33 3.54
CA SER A 114 -0.96 -6.30 3.56
C SER A 114 -0.54 -4.97 2.95
N GLU A 115 0.75 -4.71 2.88
CA GLU A 115 1.31 -3.49 2.28
C GLU A 115 1.68 -3.66 0.80
N ASN A 116 1.54 -4.87 0.26
CA ASN A 116 1.79 -5.12 -1.15
C ASN A 116 0.61 -4.61 -2.01
N PRO A 117 0.83 -3.63 -2.91
CA PRO A 117 -0.22 -3.15 -3.80
C PRO A 117 -0.84 -4.23 -4.67
N ASP A 118 -0.08 -5.29 -5.02
CA ASP A 118 -0.56 -6.40 -5.84
C ASP A 118 -1.64 -7.24 -5.12
N TYR A 119 -1.74 -7.09 -3.79
CA TYR A 119 -2.73 -7.77 -2.96
C TYR A 119 -3.89 -6.85 -2.51
N ASN A 120 -3.93 -5.61 -2.97
CA ASN A 120 -5.00 -4.70 -2.62
C ASN A 120 -6.39 -5.26 -2.98
N GLY A 121 -7.28 -5.26 -1.99
CA GLY A 121 -8.65 -5.74 -2.14
C GLY A 121 -8.80 -7.27 -2.22
N LYS A 122 -7.71 -8.02 -2.09
CA LYS A 122 -7.75 -9.48 -2.02
C LYS A 122 -7.97 -9.93 -0.58
N ASN A 123 -8.67 -11.06 -0.41
CA ASN A 123 -8.74 -11.73 0.88
C ASN A 123 -7.52 -12.64 1.08
N PHE A 124 -7.33 -13.09 2.32
CA PHE A 124 -6.15 -13.90 2.66
C PHE A 124 -6.07 -15.21 1.87
N GLU A 125 -7.20 -15.87 1.66
CA GLU A 125 -7.26 -17.15 0.94
C GLU A 125 -6.78 -17.01 -0.51
N THR A 126 -7.00 -15.85 -1.13
CA THR A 126 -6.56 -15.58 -2.50
C THR A 126 -5.05 -15.49 -2.61
N ILE A 127 -4.38 -14.97 -1.57
CA ILE A 127 -2.92 -14.75 -1.55
C ILE A 127 -2.17 -15.82 -0.78
N GLU A 128 -2.87 -16.73 -0.11
CA GLU A 128 -2.27 -17.73 0.78
C GLU A 128 -1.22 -18.60 0.08
N THR A 129 -1.50 -19.01 -1.16
CA THR A 129 -0.56 -19.82 -1.93
C THR A 129 0.78 -19.12 -2.12
N ASP A 130 0.75 -17.83 -2.40
CA ASP A 130 1.95 -17.01 -2.57
C ASP A 130 2.72 -16.90 -1.26
N LEU A 131 2.01 -16.67 -0.16
CA LEU A 131 2.63 -16.58 1.17
C LEU A 131 3.22 -17.91 1.62
N GLN A 132 2.53 -19.01 1.33
CA GLN A 132 3.02 -20.36 1.63
C GLN A 132 4.31 -20.67 0.84
N LEU A 133 4.38 -20.27 -0.42
CA LEU A 133 5.60 -20.39 -1.21
C LEU A 133 6.74 -19.55 -0.60
N GLY A 134 6.45 -18.37 -0.11
CA GLY A 134 7.40 -17.51 0.60
C GLY A 134 7.88 -18.09 1.95
N TRP A 135 7.10 -19.01 2.56
CA TRP A 135 7.48 -19.70 3.79
C TRP A 135 8.49 -20.80 3.50
N SER A 136 9.74 -20.39 3.36
CA SER A 136 10.86 -21.23 2.91
C SER A 136 11.12 -22.43 3.83
N ASN A 137 11.92 -23.40 3.36
CA ASN A 137 12.34 -24.54 4.16
C ASN A 137 13.12 -24.13 5.41
N ASP A 138 13.86 -23.03 5.37
CA ASP A 138 14.60 -22.49 6.49
C ASP A 138 13.67 -21.91 7.57
N LEU A 139 12.65 -21.15 7.16
CA LEU A 139 11.60 -20.68 8.06
C LEU A 139 10.83 -21.84 8.67
N ARG A 140 10.48 -22.83 7.86
CA ARG A 140 9.77 -24.02 8.31
C ARG A 140 10.56 -24.81 9.35
N ALA A 141 11.85 -24.97 9.14
CA ALA A 141 12.72 -25.70 10.07
C ALA A 141 12.86 -25.00 11.43
N ARG A 142 12.83 -23.66 11.45
CA ARG A 142 13.00 -22.87 12.69
C ARG A 142 11.68 -22.53 13.36
N HIS A 143 10.64 -22.23 12.59
CA HIS A 143 9.40 -21.63 13.06
C HIS A 143 8.18 -22.53 12.92
N GLY A 144 8.33 -23.71 12.31
CA GLY A 144 7.27 -24.70 12.11
C GLY A 144 6.63 -24.63 10.74
N ASP A 145 5.81 -25.65 10.47
CA ASP A 145 5.11 -25.77 9.20
C ASP A 145 4.09 -24.67 8.98
N TRP A 146 3.84 -24.34 7.70
CA TRP A 146 2.88 -23.31 7.32
C TRP A 146 1.52 -23.47 8.02
N ALA A 147 0.98 -24.67 8.07
CA ALA A 147 -0.31 -24.94 8.68
C ALA A 147 -0.39 -24.49 10.16
N ALA A 148 0.72 -24.59 10.89
CA ALA A 148 0.78 -24.16 12.28
C ALA A 148 0.89 -22.64 12.46
N VAL A 149 1.54 -21.95 11.53
CA VAL A 149 1.81 -20.51 11.63
C VAL A 149 0.86 -19.65 10.79
N ARG A 150 0.12 -20.27 9.87
CA ARG A 150 -0.88 -19.64 9.00
C ARG A 150 -1.84 -18.69 9.75
N PRO A 151 -2.42 -19.06 10.91
CA PRO A 151 -3.38 -18.20 11.59
C PRO A 151 -2.79 -16.86 12.02
N TYR A 152 -1.50 -16.81 12.30
CA TYR A 152 -0.81 -15.58 12.71
C TYR A 152 -0.54 -14.67 11.51
N ALA A 153 -0.20 -15.25 10.37
CA ALA A 153 -0.06 -14.50 9.12
C ALA A 153 -1.41 -13.93 8.64
N GLU A 154 -2.46 -14.73 8.72
CA GLU A 154 -3.82 -14.31 8.38
C GLU A 154 -4.31 -13.16 9.26
N GLU A 155 -4.09 -13.25 10.58
CA GLU A 155 -4.48 -12.22 11.53
C GLU A 155 -3.77 -10.89 11.23
N ALA A 156 -2.47 -10.92 10.97
CA ALA A 156 -1.71 -9.72 10.63
C ALA A 156 -2.19 -9.09 9.32
N TYR A 157 -2.41 -9.89 8.30
CA TYR A 157 -2.92 -9.42 7.01
C TYR A 157 -4.30 -8.79 7.14
N THR A 158 -5.23 -9.50 7.78
CA THR A 158 -6.63 -9.08 7.88
C THR A 158 -6.80 -7.84 8.77
N SER A 159 -6.10 -7.77 9.89
CA SER A 159 -6.16 -6.61 10.78
C SER A 159 -5.68 -5.33 10.07
N ARG A 160 -4.57 -5.40 9.34
CA ARG A 160 -4.01 -4.28 8.60
C ARG A 160 -4.89 -3.84 7.43
N THR A 161 -5.39 -4.78 6.63
CA THR A 161 -6.28 -4.46 5.50
C THR A 161 -7.59 -3.85 5.96
N SER A 162 -8.12 -4.27 7.11
CA SER A 162 -9.33 -3.67 7.70
C SER A 162 -9.11 -2.23 8.17
N VAL A 163 -7.96 -1.93 8.77
CA VAL A 163 -7.59 -0.56 9.18
C VAL A 163 -7.44 0.33 7.94
N SER A 164 -6.68 -0.12 6.95
CA SER A 164 -6.47 0.63 5.71
C SER A 164 -7.77 0.92 4.98
N SER A 165 -8.71 -0.04 4.98
CA SER A 165 -10.04 0.14 4.39
C SER A 165 -10.86 1.20 5.13
N ARG A 166 -10.85 1.21 6.47
CA ARG A 166 -11.53 2.22 7.28
C ARG A 166 -10.93 3.62 7.05
N GLU A 167 -9.63 3.73 7.00
CA GLU A 167 -8.96 5.00 6.71
C GLU A 167 -9.28 5.52 5.31
N ALA A 168 -9.40 4.64 4.32
CA ALA A 168 -9.82 5.00 2.97
C ALA A 168 -11.27 5.51 2.96
N LEU A 169 -12.19 4.83 3.65
CA LEU A 169 -13.58 5.26 3.79
C LEU A 169 -13.68 6.62 4.48
N ASN A 170 -12.99 6.83 5.59
CA ASN A 170 -12.96 8.11 6.31
C ASN A 170 -12.41 9.25 5.42
N ARG A 171 -11.37 8.97 4.61
CA ARG A 171 -10.86 9.96 3.65
C ARG A 171 -11.87 10.30 2.56
N MET A 172 -12.62 9.33 2.06
CA MET A 172 -13.67 9.55 1.06
C MET A 172 -14.84 10.37 1.66
N GLU A 173 -15.26 10.06 2.88
CA GLU A 173 -16.30 10.80 3.59
C GLU A 173 -15.91 12.26 3.79
N ASN A 174 -14.74 12.52 4.38
CA ASN A 174 -14.20 13.86 4.55
C ASN A 174 -14.06 14.63 3.22
N SER A 175 -13.70 13.94 2.15
CA SER A 175 -13.60 14.55 0.82
C SER A 175 -14.96 14.92 0.27
N SER A 176 -16.00 14.10 0.50
CA SER A 176 -17.36 14.37 0.06
C SER A 176 -17.99 15.56 0.82
N GLU A 177 -17.74 15.67 2.13
CA GLU A 177 -18.15 16.81 2.95
C GLU A 177 -17.50 18.10 2.46
N ASN A 178 -16.20 18.10 2.23
CA ASN A 178 -15.49 19.26 1.69
C ASN A 178 -16.01 19.69 0.31
N LEU A 179 -16.40 18.74 -0.55
CA LEU A 179 -17.02 19.07 -1.84
C LEU A 179 -18.42 19.66 -1.68
N ALA A 180 -19.23 19.16 -0.75
CA ALA A 180 -20.55 19.67 -0.45
C ALA A 180 -20.48 21.11 0.11
N ASP A 181 -19.55 21.38 1.03
CA ASP A 181 -19.33 22.72 1.56
C ASP A 181 -18.90 23.71 0.47
N ARG A 182 -17.96 23.34 -0.37
CA ARG A 182 -17.51 24.17 -1.50
C ARG A 182 -18.65 24.43 -2.50
N ALA A 183 -19.50 23.44 -2.77
CA ALA A 183 -20.67 23.63 -3.63
C ALA A 183 -21.68 24.58 -3.01
N SER A 184 -21.92 24.45 -1.69
CA SER A 184 -22.81 25.35 -0.93
C SER A 184 -22.31 26.79 -0.94
N ASP A 185 -21.03 27.01 -0.70
CA ASP A 185 -20.40 28.32 -0.72
C ASP A 185 -20.43 28.93 -2.14
N THR A 186 -20.19 28.14 -3.15
CA THR A 186 -20.30 28.60 -4.54
C THR A 186 -21.73 29.03 -4.85
N THR A 187 -22.72 28.23 -4.43
CA THR A 187 -24.13 28.55 -4.63
C THR A 187 -24.52 29.83 -3.91
N ARG A 188 -24.11 30.02 -2.65
CA ARG A 188 -24.34 31.25 -1.88
C ARG A 188 -23.73 32.47 -2.57
N ASN A 189 -22.47 32.34 -3.03
CA ASN A 189 -21.79 33.44 -3.73
C ASN A 189 -22.50 33.81 -5.03
N VAL A 190 -22.96 32.84 -5.82
CA VAL A 190 -23.71 33.09 -7.04
C VAL A 190 -25.06 33.76 -6.71
N THR A 191 -25.76 33.26 -5.71
CA THR A 191 -27.05 33.85 -5.26
C THR A 191 -26.89 35.29 -4.82
N ASN A 192 -25.89 35.57 -4.01
CA ASN A 192 -25.62 36.96 -3.56
C ASN A 192 -25.32 37.89 -4.73
N ARG A 193 -24.49 37.44 -5.69
CA ARG A 193 -24.19 38.20 -6.92
C ARG A 193 -25.42 38.46 -7.76
N ILE A 194 -26.37 37.53 -7.83
CA ILE A 194 -27.65 37.72 -8.53
C ILE A 194 -28.54 38.75 -7.81
N ILE A 195 -28.60 38.66 -6.50
CA ILE A 195 -29.36 39.64 -5.68
C ILE A 195 -28.78 41.03 -5.87
N ASP A 196 -27.46 41.19 -5.72
CA ASP A 196 -26.79 42.49 -5.91
C ASP A 196 -27.02 43.07 -7.33
N ALA A 197 -27.01 42.20 -8.34
CA ALA A 197 -27.29 42.60 -9.71
C ALA A 197 -28.76 43.05 -9.90
N ALA A 198 -29.69 42.32 -9.28
CA ALA A 198 -31.12 42.68 -9.31
C ALA A 198 -31.40 44.00 -8.62
N ASP A 199 -30.81 44.25 -7.46
CA ASP A 199 -30.92 45.51 -6.73
C ASP A 199 -30.34 46.68 -7.53
N ASN A 200 -29.17 46.49 -8.16
CA ASN A 200 -28.61 47.51 -9.05
C ASN A 200 -29.50 47.84 -10.25
N VAL A 201 -30.20 46.86 -10.80
CA VAL A 201 -31.16 47.09 -11.90
C VAL A 201 -32.39 47.84 -11.40
N LYS A 202 -32.92 47.49 -10.21
CA LYS A 202 -34.03 48.15 -9.59
C LYS A 202 -33.73 49.61 -9.31
N ASP A 203 -32.58 49.91 -8.70
CA ASP A 203 -32.14 51.27 -8.41
C ASP A 203 -32.02 52.15 -9.69
N ARG A 204 -31.64 51.54 -10.81
CA ARG A 204 -31.60 52.22 -12.10
C ARG A 204 -32.99 52.54 -12.66
N ILE A 205 -33.98 51.69 -12.41
CA ILE A 205 -35.34 51.85 -12.90
C ILE A 205 -36.08 52.88 -12.07
N ASP A 206 -35.90 52.88 -10.76
CA ASP A 206 -36.58 53.77 -9.80
C ASP A 206 -35.99 55.20 -9.78
N GLY A 207 -34.91 55.45 -10.54
CA GLY A 207 -34.31 56.78 -10.70
C GLY A 207 -33.66 57.37 -9.43
N ASN A 208 -33.51 56.55 -8.42
CA ASN A 208 -32.82 56.89 -7.18
C ASN A 208 -31.48 56.15 -7.11
N PRO A 209 -30.34 56.77 -7.40
CA PRO A 209 -29.05 56.14 -7.21
C PRO A 209 -28.84 55.97 -5.71
N ALA A 210 -29.30 54.84 -5.18
CA ALA A 210 -29.11 54.50 -3.79
C ALA A 210 -27.61 54.54 -3.47
N SER A 211 -27.33 55.21 -2.38
CA SER A 211 -26.07 55.38 -1.71
C SER A 211 -25.15 54.16 -1.90
N LYS A 212 -24.06 54.34 -2.63
CA LYS A 212 -22.94 53.40 -2.61
C LYS A 212 -22.69 53.00 -1.16
N PRO A 213 -22.67 51.70 -0.81
CA PRO A 213 -22.13 51.29 0.47
C PRO A 213 -20.69 51.84 0.54
N GLY A 214 -20.44 52.68 1.50
CA GLY A 214 -19.12 53.21 1.74
C GLY A 214 -18.14 52.02 1.97
N PRO A 215 -16.84 52.18 1.66
CA PRO A 215 -15.87 51.15 1.93
C PRO A 215 -15.94 50.76 3.41
N ASP A 216 -16.14 49.50 3.67
CA ASP A 216 -16.21 48.95 5.02
C ASP A 216 -14.98 49.39 5.82
N ALA A 217 -15.20 50.14 6.89
CA ALA A 217 -14.17 50.75 7.72
C ALA A 217 -13.44 49.74 8.61
N THR A 218 -13.57 48.45 8.35
CA THR A 218 -13.02 47.37 9.19
C THR A 218 -11.67 46.78 8.72
N ASP A 219 -11.11 47.25 7.58
CA ASP A 219 -9.75 46.80 7.21
C ASP A 219 -8.69 47.73 7.85
N LYS A 220 -8.58 47.67 9.17
CA LYS A 220 -7.41 48.17 9.88
C LYS A 220 -6.41 47.01 10.06
N ARG A 221 -5.57 46.84 9.08
CA ARG A 221 -4.31 46.08 9.28
C ARG A 221 -3.29 47.02 9.91
N PHE A 222 -2.90 46.68 11.10
CA PHE A 222 -1.60 47.04 11.67
C PHE A 222 -0.77 45.78 11.84
#